data_ec5863fa9b71a901ba23c1b4804c0667
#
_entry.id   ec5863fa9b71a901ba23c1b4804c0667
#
_cell.length_a   1.000
_cell.length_b   1.000
_cell.length_c   1.000
_cell.angle_alpha   90.00
_cell.angle_beta   90.00
_cell.angle_gamma   90.00
#
_symmetry.space_group_name_H-M   'P 1'
#
loop_
_entity.id
_entity.type
_entity.pdbx_description
1 polymer ?
#
loop_
_entity_poly.entity_id
_entity_poly.type
_entity_poly.pdbx_seq_one_letter_code
_entity_poly.pdbx_strand_id
1 'polypeptide(L)'
;MLRIPLCNHMNSTIILKGERVMNNGLVDLITKSQIRTDLPNFVTGDTIKVNVRITENGKSRIQAFQGVVIARRGSGVSETFIIRKMSAGVGVERTFPVNSPSIASIEVIKHGKVRRHKIYFLRSRKGKAARLKEVL
;
A
#
# COMPACT_ATOMS: atom_id res chain seq x y z
N MET A 1 19.52 -6.78 -53.01
CA MET A 1 19.38 -5.39 -52.50
C MET A 1 18.30 -5.37 -51.42
N LEU A 2 18.71 -5.52 -50.19
CA LEU A 2 17.81 -5.56 -49.02
C LEU A 2 17.79 -4.16 -48.37
N ARG A 3 16.64 -3.51 -48.41
CA ARG A 3 16.42 -2.26 -47.75
C ARG A 3 15.99 -2.54 -46.29
N ILE A 4 16.81 -2.13 -45.37
CA ILE A 4 16.49 -2.12 -43.92
C ILE A 4 15.71 -0.83 -43.66
N PRO A 5 14.51 -0.87 -43.03
CA PRO A 5 13.85 0.34 -42.60
C PRO A 5 14.48 0.82 -41.27
N LEU A 6 15.01 2.03 -41.30
CA LEU A 6 15.41 2.79 -40.11
C LEU A 6 14.18 3.01 -39.24
N CYS A 7 14.19 2.41 -38.07
CA CYS A 7 13.21 2.68 -37.00
C CYS A 7 13.56 4.02 -36.36
N ASN A 8 12.92 5.07 -36.85
CA ASN A 8 13.03 6.42 -36.29
C ASN A 8 12.21 6.48 -34.97
N HIS A 9 12.92 6.39 -33.86
CA HIS A 9 12.33 6.62 -32.55
C HIS A 9 12.08 8.12 -32.38
N MET A 10 11.05 8.62 -33.03
CA MET A 10 10.54 9.97 -32.76
C MET A 10 9.73 9.97 -31.46
N ASN A 11 10.29 10.61 -30.45
CA ASN A 11 9.56 11.09 -29.28
C ASN A 11 8.36 11.91 -29.75
N SER A 12 7.21 11.28 -29.87
CA SER A 12 5.96 11.99 -30.11
C SER A 12 5.51 12.65 -28.81
N THR A 13 5.90 13.91 -28.66
CA THR A 13 5.32 14.82 -27.69
C THR A 13 3.86 15.05 -28.09
N ILE A 14 2.94 14.37 -27.46
CA ILE A 14 1.50 14.62 -27.60
C ILE A 14 1.18 15.89 -26.84
N ILE A 15 1.13 17.01 -27.56
CA ILE A 15 0.63 18.29 -27.04
C ILE A 15 -0.90 18.25 -27.13
N LEU A 16 -1.56 17.85 -26.04
CA LEU A 16 -2.98 18.05 -25.87
C LEU A 16 -3.20 19.27 -24.98
N LYS A 17 -3.70 20.36 -25.62
CA LYS A 17 -4.34 21.53 -24.98
C LYS A 17 -3.81 21.93 -23.60
N GLY A 18 -2.77 22.77 -23.57
CA GLY A 18 -2.57 23.74 -22.47
C GLY A 18 -2.07 23.20 -21.12
N GLU A 19 -2.02 21.90 -20.89
CA GLU A 19 -1.44 21.34 -19.67
C GLU A 19 0.01 20.94 -19.92
N ARG A 20 0.93 21.64 -19.23
CA ARG A 20 2.31 21.18 -19.14
C ARG A 20 2.32 19.84 -18.42
N VAL A 21 2.37 18.75 -19.17
CA VAL A 21 2.69 17.43 -18.62
C VAL A 21 4.11 17.55 -18.06
N MET A 22 4.20 17.70 -16.75
CA MET A 22 5.49 17.65 -16.06
C MET A 22 6.14 16.32 -16.37
N ASN A 23 7.38 16.38 -16.81
CA ASN A 23 8.16 15.20 -17.16
C ASN A 23 8.41 14.40 -15.85
N ASN A 24 7.56 13.42 -15.57
CA ASN A 24 7.58 12.65 -14.32
C ASN A 24 8.87 11.81 -14.16
N GLY A 25 9.68 11.71 -15.20
CA GLY A 25 10.91 10.92 -15.18
C GLY A 25 11.90 11.32 -14.09
N LEU A 26 12.04 12.63 -13.81
CA LEU A 26 12.92 13.10 -12.73
C LEU A 26 12.33 12.79 -11.34
N VAL A 27 11.01 12.94 -11.21
CA VAL A 27 10.29 12.60 -9.97
C VAL A 27 10.41 11.10 -9.71
N ASP A 28 10.22 10.27 -10.73
CA ASP A 28 10.35 8.82 -10.63
C ASP A 28 11.75 8.37 -10.24
N LEU A 29 12.80 9.03 -10.75
CA LEU A 29 14.18 8.74 -10.37
C LEU A 29 14.45 9.04 -8.89
N ILE A 30 13.98 10.17 -8.39
CA ILE A 30 14.15 10.56 -6.99
C ILE A 30 13.31 9.63 -6.08
N THR A 31 12.10 9.32 -6.46
CA THR A 31 11.18 8.52 -5.63
C THR A 31 11.55 7.04 -5.59
N LYS A 32 12.20 6.49 -6.62
CA LYS A 32 12.68 5.10 -6.63
C LYS A 32 13.61 4.78 -5.46
N SER A 33 14.46 5.73 -5.06
CA SER A 33 15.37 5.56 -3.93
C SER A 33 14.65 5.52 -2.57
N GLN A 34 13.42 6.02 -2.50
CA GLN A 34 12.62 6.09 -1.27
C GLN A 34 11.67 4.89 -1.10
N ILE A 35 11.54 4.05 -2.14
CA ILE A 35 10.69 2.86 -2.08
C ILE A 35 11.41 1.77 -1.29
N ARG A 36 10.74 1.26 -0.26
CA ARG A 36 11.24 0.15 0.56
C ARG A 36 10.99 -1.18 -0.15
N THR A 37 12.02 -2.02 -0.19
CA THR A 37 11.97 -3.37 -0.77
C THR A 37 11.98 -4.48 0.28
N ASP A 38 12.17 -4.12 1.54
CA ASP A 38 12.28 -5.03 2.70
C ASP A 38 10.93 -5.49 3.27
N LEU A 39 9.81 -5.04 2.68
CA LEU A 39 8.48 -5.36 3.16
C LEU A 39 7.90 -6.59 2.46
N PRO A 40 7.17 -7.47 3.19
CA PRO A 40 6.50 -8.60 2.59
C PRO A 40 5.39 -8.14 1.63
N ASN A 41 5.12 -8.95 0.62
CA ASN A 41 3.97 -8.70 -0.25
C ASN A 41 2.69 -9.15 0.46
N PHE A 42 1.74 -8.23 0.62
CA PHE A 42 0.43 -8.50 1.22
C PHE A 42 -0.67 -7.87 0.37
N VAL A 43 -1.86 -8.41 0.47
CA VAL A 43 -3.03 -8.00 -0.32
C VAL A 43 -4.18 -7.58 0.61
N THR A 44 -5.14 -6.86 0.04
CA THR A 44 -6.40 -6.56 0.76
C THR A 44 -7.09 -7.86 1.19
N GLY A 45 -7.50 -7.92 2.44
CA GLY A 45 -8.09 -9.12 3.06
C GLY A 45 -7.13 -9.86 3.98
N ASP A 46 -5.82 -9.65 3.84
CA ASP A 46 -4.84 -10.29 4.70
C ASP A 46 -4.91 -9.73 6.13
N THR A 47 -4.66 -10.61 7.08
CA THR A 47 -4.44 -10.23 8.48
C THR A 47 -2.96 -10.02 8.69
N ILE A 48 -2.59 -8.79 8.98
CA ILE A 48 -1.20 -8.38 9.16
C ILE A 48 -0.98 -7.77 10.54
N LYS A 49 0.25 -7.87 11.03
CA LYS A 49 0.74 -7.21 12.22
C LYS A 49 1.79 -6.19 11.81
N VAL A 50 1.54 -4.93 12.07
CA VAL A 50 2.46 -3.82 11.79
C VAL A 50 3.10 -3.35 13.07
N ASN A 51 4.40 -3.40 13.14
CA ASN A 51 5.19 -2.90 14.24
C ASN A 51 5.56 -1.43 13.95
N VAL A 52 4.96 -0.52 14.69
CA VAL A 52 5.14 0.93 14.53
C VAL A 52 6.11 1.46 15.55
N ARG A 53 7.13 2.18 15.11
CA ARG A 53 8.07 2.90 15.97
C ARG A 53 7.46 4.24 16.37
N ILE A 54 7.30 4.45 17.65
CA ILE A 54 6.82 5.71 18.24
C ILE A 54 7.96 6.32 19.04
N THR A 55 8.30 7.56 18.74
CA THR A 55 9.33 8.31 19.47
C THR A 55 8.64 9.40 20.29
N GLU A 56 8.76 9.30 21.60
CA GLU A 56 8.17 10.26 22.55
C GLU A 56 9.24 10.67 23.57
N ASN A 57 9.44 11.96 23.75
CA ASN A 57 10.40 12.51 24.74
C ASN A 57 11.82 11.90 24.66
N GLY A 58 12.33 11.68 23.44
CA GLY A 58 13.65 11.09 23.21
C GLY A 58 13.71 9.56 23.42
N LYS A 59 12.65 8.92 23.85
CA LYS A 59 12.55 7.44 23.98
C LYS A 59 11.77 6.87 22.79
N SER A 60 12.29 5.80 22.20
CA SER A 60 11.60 5.07 21.12
C SER A 60 11.01 3.78 21.65
N ARG A 61 9.74 3.53 21.34
CA ARG A 61 9.06 2.27 21.64
C ARG A 61 8.42 1.69 20.38
N ILE A 62 8.26 0.38 20.35
CA ILE A 62 7.56 -0.31 19.26
C ILE A 62 6.17 -0.68 19.74
N GLN A 63 5.16 -0.28 18.96
CA GLN A 63 3.77 -0.66 19.18
C GLN A 63 3.27 -1.52 18.04
N ALA A 64 2.81 -2.73 18.35
CA ALA A 64 2.22 -3.62 17.38
C ALA A 64 0.74 -3.26 17.12
N PHE A 65 0.37 -3.15 15.84
CA PHE A 65 -1.01 -2.97 15.41
C PHE A 65 -1.40 -4.13 14.50
N GLN A 66 -2.23 -5.03 15.00
CA GLN A 66 -2.68 -6.21 14.27
C GLN A 66 -4.13 -6.02 13.82
N GLY A 67 -4.40 -6.38 12.54
CA GLY A 67 -5.76 -6.31 12.00
C GLY A 67 -5.83 -6.73 10.55
N VAL A 68 -6.99 -6.58 9.95
CA VAL A 68 -7.28 -6.93 8.56
C VAL A 68 -7.05 -5.72 7.66
N VAL A 69 -6.37 -5.91 6.53
CA VAL A 69 -6.19 -4.88 5.50
C VAL A 69 -7.49 -4.67 4.76
N ILE A 70 -8.09 -3.48 4.87
CA ILE A 70 -9.36 -3.14 4.22
C ILE A 70 -9.16 -2.62 2.80
N ALA A 71 -8.12 -1.84 2.58
CA ALA A 71 -7.84 -1.22 1.30
C ALA A 71 -6.35 -0.88 1.15
N ARG A 72 -5.86 -0.92 -0.09
CA ARG A 72 -4.59 -0.29 -0.52
C ARG A 72 -4.92 0.80 -1.53
N ARG A 73 -4.20 1.89 -1.51
CA ARG A 73 -4.39 3.06 -2.38
C ARG A 73 -3.05 3.65 -2.77
N GLY A 74 -3.02 4.29 -3.94
CA GLY A 74 -1.83 4.94 -4.47
C GLY A 74 -0.86 3.96 -5.09
N SER A 75 0.27 4.47 -5.50
CA SER A 75 1.38 3.71 -6.09
C SER A 75 2.71 4.34 -5.72
N GLY A 76 3.79 3.56 -5.78
CA GLY A 76 5.13 4.04 -5.47
C GLY A 76 5.25 4.56 -4.04
N VAL A 77 5.85 5.73 -3.87
CA VAL A 77 6.09 6.35 -2.54
C VAL A 77 4.78 6.73 -1.84
N SER A 78 3.75 7.15 -2.59
CA SER A 78 2.47 7.59 -2.04
C SER A 78 1.53 6.43 -1.69
N GLU A 79 2.00 5.19 -1.79
CA GLU A 79 1.16 4.04 -1.49
C GLU A 79 0.82 3.97 0.00
N THR A 80 -0.48 3.80 0.29
CA THR A 80 -1.02 3.69 1.65
C THR A 80 -1.93 2.49 1.77
N PHE A 81 -2.01 1.93 2.97
CA PHE A 81 -2.94 0.86 3.29
C PHE A 81 -3.69 1.14 4.59
N ILE A 82 -4.89 0.61 4.69
CA ILE A 82 -5.78 0.79 5.85
C ILE A 82 -5.96 -0.55 6.54
N ILE A 83 -5.68 -0.57 7.84
CA ILE A 83 -5.90 -1.74 8.69
C ILE A 83 -7.07 -1.47 9.61
N ARG A 84 -7.95 -2.47 9.76
CA ARG A 84 -9.05 -2.46 10.71
C ARG A 84 -8.85 -3.55 11.77
N LYS A 85 -9.01 -3.18 13.02
CA LYS A 85 -9.11 -4.11 14.15
C LYS A 85 -10.34 -3.82 15.00
N MET A 86 -10.80 -4.81 15.72
CA MET A 86 -11.81 -4.62 16.77
C MET A 86 -11.08 -4.50 18.11
N SER A 87 -11.34 -3.41 18.83
CA SER A 87 -10.79 -3.18 20.15
C SER A 87 -11.93 -2.83 21.10
N ALA A 88 -12.13 -3.62 22.17
CA ALA A 88 -13.21 -3.42 23.15
C ALA A 88 -14.60 -3.22 22.50
N GLY A 89 -14.93 -4.00 21.46
CA GLY A 89 -16.21 -3.89 20.74
C GLY A 89 -16.29 -2.74 19.71
N VAL A 90 -15.29 -1.85 19.66
CA VAL A 90 -15.22 -0.73 18.72
C VAL A 90 -14.28 -1.07 17.58
N GLY A 91 -14.72 -0.76 16.35
CA GLY A 91 -13.88 -0.90 15.16
C GLY A 91 -12.90 0.26 15.01
N VAL A 92 -11.60 -0.01 15.09
CA VAL A 92 -10.54 0.98 14.93
C VAL A 92 -9.87 0.78 13.58
N GLU A 93 -9.75 1.86 12.82
CA GLU A 93 -9.05 1.88 11.53
C GLU A 93 -7.87 2.83 11.60
N ARG A 94 -6.75 2.40 11.03
CA ARG A 94 -5.56 3.22 10.91
C ARG A 94 -4.98 3.11 9.51
N THR A 95 -4.65 4.27 8.93
CA THR A 95 -3.99 4.36 7.61
C THR A 95 -2.49 4.46 7.82
N PHE A 96 -1.75 3.65 7.07
CA PHE A 96 -0.28 3.63 7.10
C PHE A 96 0.26 3.87 5.69
N PRO A 97 1.20 4.80 5.49
CA PRO A 97 2.00 4.84 4.26
C PRO A 97 2.95 3.64 4.24
N VAL A 98 3.02 2.91 3.12
CA VAL A 98 3.86 1.70 2.98
C VAL A 98 5.33 2.01 3.22
N ASN A 99 5.80 3.11 2.63
CA ASN A 99 7.22 3.49 2.66
C ASN A 99 7.61 4.36 3.89
N SER A 100 6.75 4.44 4.92
CA SER A 100 7.03 5.26 6.09
C SER A 100 8.18 4.67 6.93
N PRO A 101 9.15 5.49 7.37
CA PRO A 101 10.22 5.08 8.27
C PRO A 101 9.70 4.72 9.69
N SER A 102 8.48 5.16 10.03
CA SER A 102 7.83 4.81 11.29
C SER A 102 7.43 3.33 11.36
N ILE A 103 7.33 2.63 10.21
CA ILE A 103 7.05 1.20 10.17
C ILE A 103 8.38 0.45 10.37
N ALA A 104 8.50 -0.24 11.50
CA ALA A 104 9.67 -1.06 11.79
C ALA A 104 9.63 -2.37 10.99
N SER A 105 8.52 -3.10 11.04
CA SER A 105 8.31 -4.34 10.27
C SER A 105 6.83 -4.60 10.04
N ILE A 106 6.53 -5.41 9.02
CA ILE A 106 5.20 -5.93 8.73
C ILE A 106 5.30 -7.45 8.72
N GLU A 107 4.40 -8.12 9.43
CA GLU A 107 4.30 -9.57 9.47
C GLU A 107 2.93 -9.98 8.92
N VAL A 108 2.89 -10.86 7.93
CA VAL A 108 1.64 -11.43 7.42
C VAL A 108 1.31 -12.67 8.26
N ILE A 109 0.16 -12.63 8.94
CA ILE A 109 -0.27 -13.70 9.83
C ILE A 109 -1.13 -14.71 9.07
N LYS A 110 -2.08 -14.19 8.25
CA LYS A 110 -3.04 -15.01 7.52
C LYS A 110 -3.41 -14.36 6.21
N HIS A 111 -3.59 -15.17 5.17
CA HIS A 111 -4.12 -14.71 3.90
C HIS A 111 -5.63 -14.87 3.83
N GLY A 112 -6.34 -13.80 3.49
CA GLY A 112 -7.79 -13.79 3.42
C GLY A 112 -8.29 -13.76 1.97
N LYS A 113 -9.21 -14.68 1.61
CA LYS A 113 -9.83 -14.72 0.28
C LYS A 113 -10.87 -13.64 0.13
N VAL A 114 -10.63 -12.67 -0.73
CA VAL A 114 -11.56 -11.58 -1.07
C VAL A 114 -11.67 -11.42 -2.58
N ARG A 115 -12.84 -10.94 -3.05
CA ARG A 115 -13.08 -10.67 -4.48
C ARG A 115 -12.87 -9.20 -4.85
N ARG A 116 -12.85 -8.30 -3.86
CA ARG A 116 -12.79 -6.85 -4.06
C ARG A 116 -11.51 -6.29 -3.48
N HIS A 117 -10.91 -5.32 -4.15
CA HIS A 117 -9.73 -4.61 -3.66
C HIS A 117 -10.02 -3.66 -2.48
N LYS A 118 -11.28 -3.27 -2.28
CA LYS A 118 -11.72 -2.43 -1.17
C LYS A 118 -12.87 -3.11 -0.47
N ILE A 119 -12.67 -3.48 0.80
CA ILE A 119 -13.62 -4.29 1.59
C ILE A 119 -14.27 -3.48 2.71
N TYR A 120 -14.76 -2.29 2.37
CA TYR A 120 -15.41 -1.40 3.35
C TYR A 120 -16.69 -1.97 3.97
N PHE A 121 -17.29 -2.99 3.37
CA PHE A 121 -18.44 -3.66 3.95
C PHE A 121 -18.17 -4.30 5.31
N LEU A 122 -16.90 -4.53 5.67
CA LEU A 122 -16.53 -5.01 7.01
C LEU A 122 -16.89 -4.01 8.11
N ARG A 123 -17.10 -2.74 7.78
CA ARG A 123 -17.51 -1.70 8.75
C ARG A 123 -18.90 -1.97 9.33
N SER A 124 -19.82 -2.45 8.51
CA SER A 124 -21.18 -2.78 8.91
C SER A 124 -21.32 -4.16 9.53
N ARG A 125 -20.34 -5.06 9.31
CA ARG A 125 -20.40 -6.43 9.81
C ARG A 125 -19.71 -6.58 11.16
N LYS A 126 -20.32 -7.36 12.05
CA LYS A 126 -19.80 -7.66 13.39
C LYS A 126 -19.74 -9.18 13.63
N GLY A 127 -18.87 -9.59 14.56
CA GLY A 127 -18.76 -10.97 15.00
C GLY A 127 -18.38 -11.97 13.88
N LYS A 128 -19.10 -13.07 13.79
CA LYS A 128 -18.82 -14.16 12.82
C LYS A 128 -18.95 -13.71 11.36
N ALA A 129 -19.86 -12.77 11.05
CA ALA A 129 -20.07 -12.26 9.70
C ALA A 129 -18.91 -11.36 9.18
N ALA A 130 -18.04 -10.88 10.07
CA ALA A 130 -16.88 -10.10 9.71
C ALA A 130 -15.62 -10.94 9.47
N ARG A 131 -15.67 -12.26 9.70
CA ARG A 131 -14.53 -13.16 9.44
C ARG A 131 -14.41 -13.43 7.95
N LEU A 132 -13.22 -13.27 7.41
CA LEU A 132 -12.88 -13.65 6.05
C LEU A 132 -12.47 -15.12 6.01
N LYS A 133 -12.75 -15.80 4.88
CA LYS A 133 -12.25 -17.15 4.65
C LYS A 133 -10.73 -17.09 4.48
N GLU A 134 -10.03 -17.98 5.15
CA GLU A 134 -8.58 -18.12 5.01
C GLU A 134 -8.26 -18.85 3.71
N VAL A 135 -7.14 -18.50 3.09
CA VAL A 135 -6.52 -19.23 1.99
C VAL A 135 -5.38 -20.03 2.62
N LEU A 136 -5.50 -21.32 2.50
CA LEU A 136 -4.45 -22.29 2.85
C LEU A 136 -3.46 -22.38 1.71
#